data_92654ab3fa39d53ce8d1feacc5f0a869
#
_entry.id   92654ab3fa39d53ce8d1feacc5f0a869
#
_cell.length_a   1.000
_cell.length_b   1.000
_cell.length_c   1.000
_cell.angle_alpha   90.00
_cell.angle_beta   90.00
_cell.angle_gamma   90.00
#
_symmetry.space_group_name_H-M   'P 1'
#
loop_
_entity.id
_entity.type
_entity.pdbx_description
1 polymer ?
#
loop_
_entity_poly.entity_id
_entity_poly.type
_entity_poly.pdbx_seq_one_letter_code
_entity_poly.pdbx_strand_id
1 'polypeptide(L)'
;MKLKNKLNKKSKKESIKLGEYIRDAKKEVKKDKEEINVEIPKQTEFFKTPVRFGNIPVDTLPLGCHEKEQYRKLYPKVSLPFQVVERISFGHKELEPNKLIFGDNLHLMRMLPSNSIDLIYIDPPFFSGRNYNVVFGDSNEVRSFTDIWDGGMPGYLTWLNARLLEMKRLLKPTGSIYVHVDWHASHYVKCEMDKIFGYENFRNEIVWKYFGPTSTKRNYPRKHDIILFYTKGKEYYFDDKAILVEYDEKAIKRYDKVDEKGRRYKLYNERGGTIRKAYLKEGKPTEVFHIPFVQGTADERIGYPTQKPQELLNRLVRASSKKGDIVADFFCGGGTTSAVAQKLGRRWITSDISKIAVSVTRDRLLRDVVGKNGDEVQQTIEKVPDIEISHWGVYEIPKLVKMKEDTFKNFIVSAYNGRLSSIKGLIHGYKQSVPLFIGHPSQEKPVTEKEVISFAKEIVKKRGHHQGTMISWAFTPGAQKAAQELKMQHALAIDFVKIQLVPIESKQFKEHITSKHSEYRDLLKFILPPQVRISHKKIQDTKYEFDVSESVSLNSGGKIINVQWDFSYNGERFISTPGYAFLKMKNDKPTL
;
A
#
# COMPACT_ATOMS: atom_id res chain seq x y z
N MET A 1 -54.54 -51.35 -23.16
CA MET A 1 -53.37 -51.13 -24.03
C MET A 1 -53.31 -49.73 -24.69
N LYS A 2 -54.41 -49.01 -24.93
CA LYS A 2 -54.43 -47.71 -25.61
C LYS A 2 -54.01 -46.48 -24.67
N LEU A 3 -54.12 -46.61 -23.36
CA LEU A 3 -53.70 -45.53 -22.45
C LEU A 3 -52.17 -45.48 -22.16
N LYS A 4 -51.49 -46.64 -22.15
CA LYS A 4 -50.03 -46.71 -21.97
C LYS A 4 -49.25 -46.12 -23.16
N ASN A 5 -49.79 -46.18 -24.36
CA ASN A 5 -49.16 -45.64 -25.58
C ASN A 5 -49.33 -44.09 -25.69
N LYS A 6 -50.33 -43.48 -25.03
CA LYS A 6 -50.51 -42.03 -25.01
C LYS A 6 -49.56 -41.35 -23.98
N LEU A 7 -49.34 -42.03 -22.88
CA LEU A 7 -48.41 -41.52 -21.84
C LEU A 7 -46.95 -41.59 -22.31
N ASN A 8 -46.54 -42.66 -22.99
CA ASN A 8 -45.19 -42.77 -23.53
C ASN A 8 -44.90 -41.80 -24.70
N LYS A 9 -45.93 -41.40 -25.49
CA LYS A 9 -45.74 -40.36 -26.52
C LYS A 9 -45.66 -38.94 -25.95
N LYS A 10 -46.32 -38.67 -24.81
CA LYS A 10 -46.26 -37.36 -24.14
C LYS A 10 -44.94 -37.18 -23.44
N SER A 11 -44.41 -38.19 -22.73
CA SER A 11 -43.11 -38.15 -22.08
C SER A 11 -41.95 -38.06 -23.07
N LYS A 12 -42.05 -38.70 -24.23
CA LYS A 12 -41.05 -38.62 -25.31
C LYS A 12 -41.02 -37.23 -25.98
N LYS A 13 -42.17 -36.54 -26.12
CA LYS A 13 -42.23 -35.18 -26.64
C LYS A 13 -41.71 -34.15 -25.65
N GLU A 14 -41.93 -34.36 -24.34
CA GLU A 14 -41.39 -33.49 -23.30
C GLU A 14 -39.88 -33.66 -23.10
N SER A 15 -39.35 -34.90 -23.22
CA SER A 15 -37.91 -35.16 -23.19
C SER A 15 -37.16 -34.62 -24.41
N ILE A 16 -37.79 -34.54 -25.58
CA ILE A 16 -37.21 -33.96 -26.80
C ILE A 16 -37.18 -32.43 -26.66
N LYS A 17 -38.23 -31.77 -26.12
CA LYS A 17 -38.25 -30.34 -25.84
C LYS A 17 -37.23 -29.94 -24.76
N LEU A 18 -37.04 -30.76 -23.75
CA LEU A 18 -36.04 -30.54 -22.73
C LEU A 18 -34.61 -30.64 -23.29
N GLY A 19 -34.38 -31.60 -24.22
CA GLY A 19 -33.09 -31.78 -24.90
C GLY A 19 -32.73 -30.61 -25.85
N GLU A 20 -33.73 -30.00 -26.47
CA GLU A 20 -33.55 -28.79 -27.28
C GLU A 20 -33.28 -27.58 -26.41
N TYR A 21 -34.01 -27.40 -25.32
CA TYR A 21 -33.80 -26.32 -24.36
C TYR A 21 -32.40 -26.36 -23.68
N ILE A 22 -31.89 -27.57 -23.39
CA ILE A 22 -30.54 -27.75 -22.84
C ILE A 22 -29.47 -27.47 -23.91
N ARG A 23 -29.72 -27.72 -25.18
CA ARG A 23 -28.80 -27.37 -26.27
C ARG A 23 -28.74 -25.86 -26.52
N ASP A 24 -29.87 -25.18 -26.46
CA ASP A 24 -29.95 -23.73 -26.64
C ASP A 24 -29.36 -23.00 -25.43
N ALA A 25 -29.63 -23.46 -24.22
CA ALA A 25 -28.97 -22.92 -23.00
C ALA A 25 -27.46 -23.16 -23.00
N LYS A 26 -26.96 -24.27 -23.55
CA LYS A 26 -25.52 -24.50 -23.72
C LYS A 26 -24.89 -23.65 -24.81
N LYS A 27 -25.65 -23.20 -25.81
CA LYS A 27 -25.20 -22.24 -26.82
C LYS A 27 -25.14 -20.81 -26.28
N GLU A 28 -26.13 -20.40 -25.46
CA GLU A 28 -26.12 -19.12 -24.78
C GLU A 28 -24.96 -19.04 -23.77
N VAL A 29 -24.74 -20.09 -22.95
CA VAL A 29 -23.60 -20.15 -22.02
C VAL A 29 -22.25 -20.18 -22.74
N LYS A 30 -22.18 -20.67 -23.99
CA LYS A 30 -20.97 -20.54 -24.80
C LYS A 30 -20.78 -19.12 -25.35
N LYS A 31 -21.85 -18.45 -25.79
CA LYS A 31 -21.78 -17.04 -26.19
C LYS A 31 -21.37 -16.11 -25.05
N ASP A 32 -21.95 -16.29 -23.86
CA ASP A 32 -21.56 -15.53 -22.67
C ASP A 32 -20.11 -15.81 -22.20
N LYS A 33 -19.52 -16.93 -22.61
CA LYS A 33 -18.09 -17.20 -22.34
C LYS A 33 -17.13 -16.51 -23.31
N GLU A 34 -17.58 -16.09 -24.47
CA GLU A 34 -16.74 -15.38 -25.46
C GLU A 34 -16.74 -13.86 -25.27
N GLU A 35 -17.72 -13.28 -24.57
CA GLU A 35 -17.82 -11.83 -24.35
C GLU A 35 -17.33 -11.32 -22.98
N ILE A 36 -16.87 -12.20 -22.07
CA ILE A 36 -16.19 -11.78 -20.84
C ILE A 36 -14.67 -11.95 -21.03
N ASN A 37 -14.11 -11.23 -21.97
CA ASN A 37 -12.69 -10.90 -21.97
C ASN A 37 -12.42 -9.80 -20.95
N VAL A 38 -12.63 -10.06 -19.68
CA VAL A 38 -11.84 -9.42 -18.65
C VAL A 38 -10.46 -10.00 -18.82
N GLU A 39 -9.55 -9.27 -19.42
CA GLU A 39 -8.13 -9.57 -19.37
C GLU A 39 -7.71 -9.57 -17.88
N ILE A 40 -7.93 -10.70 -17.24
CA ILE A 40 -7.16 -11.06 -16.05
C ILE A 40 -5.73 -11.14 -16.58
N PRO A 41 -4.80 -10.28 -16.15
CA PRO A 41 -3.41 -10.37 -16.58
C PRO A 41 -3.01 -11.82 -16.38
N LYS A 42 -2.66 -12.51 -17.45
CA LYS A 42 -2.32 -13.93 -17.37
C LYS A 42 -1.18 -14.02 -16.35
N GLN A 43 -1.43 -14.71 -15.26
CA GLN A 43 -0.46 -14.91 -14.16
C GLN A 43 0.91 -15.42 -14.67
N THR A 44 0.92 -15.96 -15.89
CA THR A 44 2.09 -16.37 -16.65
C THR A 44 3.06 -15.25 -17.03
N GLU A 45 2.61 -13.97 -17.09
CA GLU A 45 3.52 -12.86 -17.41
C GLU A 45 4.44 -12.47 -16.26
N PHE A 46 4.00 -12.66 -15.01
CA PHE A 46 4.81 -12.40 -13.83
C PHE A 46 5.99 -13.35 -13.65
N PHE A 47 5.97 -14.49 -14.32
CA PHE A 47 6.97 -15.54 -14.20
C PHE A 47 7.66 -15.87 -15.52
N LYS A 48 7.52 -15.00 -16.52
CA LYS A 48 8.35 -15.12 -17.73
C LYS A 48 9.80 -14.96 -17.32
N THR A 49 10.65 -15.84 -17.80
CA THR A 49 12.11 -15.70 -17.66
C THR A 49 12.50 -14.35 -18.25
N PRO A 50 13.19 -13.48 -17.48
CA PRO A 50 13.68 -12.22 -18.02
C PRO A 50 14.51 -12.46 -19.28
N VAL A 51 14.43 -11.53 -20.21
CA VAL A 51 15.30 -11.58 -21.39
C VAL A 51 16.76 -11.60 -20.91
N ARG A 52 17.49 -12.60 -21.33
CA ARG A 52 18.90 -12.73 -20.96
C ARG A 52 19.71 -11.63 -21.62
N PHE A 53 20.58 -11.01 -20.85
CA PHE A 53 21.55 -10.06 -21.36
C PHE A 53 22.87 -10.81 -21.58
N GLY A 54 23.29 -10.91 -22.84
CA GLY A 54 24.47 -11.70 -23.21
C GLY A 54 24.37 -13.16 -22.76
N ASN A 55 25.44 -13.69 -22.22
CA ASN A 55 25.55 -15.08 -21.72
C ASN A 55 25.27 -15.23 -20.22
N ILE A 56 24.74 -14.18 -19.54
CA ILE A 56 24.44 -14.23 -18.11
C ILE A 56 23.18 -15.05 -17.91
N PRO A 57 23.23 -16.20 -17.22
CA PRO A 57 22.05 -16.97 -16.89
C PRO A 57 21.25 -16.21 -15.82
N VAL A 58 20.08 -15.75 -16.18
CA VAL A 58 19.15 -15.06 -15.27
C VAL A 58 17.96 -15.94 -14.97
N ASP A 59 17.77 -16.28 -13.71
CA ASP A 59 16.59 -16.97 -13.22
C ASP A 59 15.53 -15.96 -12.75
N THR A 60 14.26 -16.29 -12.94
CA THR A 60 13.14 -15.48 -12.46
C THR A 60 12.85 -15.69 -10.97
N LEU A 61 13.38 -16.76 -10.38
CA LEU A 61 13.17 -17.04 -8.96
C LEU A 61 14.13 -16.22 -8.10
N PRO A 62 13.69 -15.78 -6.90
CA PRO A 62 14.56 -15.15 -5.94
C PRO A 62 15.74 -16.04 -5.56
N LEU A 63 16.84 -15.45 -5.18
CA LEU A 63 18.00 -16.18 -4.71
C LEU A 63 17.62 -17.06 -3.50
N GLY A 64 17.88 -18.37 -3.59
CA GLY A 64 17.50 -19.34 -2.55
C GLY A 64 16.08 -19.87 -2.63
N CYS A 65 15.29 -19.47 -3.63
CA CYS A 65 13.98 -20.08 -3.93
C CYS A 65 14.08 -20.92 -5.20
N HIS A 66 13.96 -22.23 -5.08
CA HIS A 66 14.22 -23.17 -6.19
C HIS A 66 12.94 -23.57 -6.95
N GLU A 67 11.76 -23.40 -6.36
CA GLU A 67 10.49 -23.85 -6.92
C GLU A 67 9.46 -22.74 -7.06
N LYS A 68 8.96 -22.53 -8.29
CA LYS A 68 7.90 -21.53 -8.59
C LYS A 68 6.62 -21.74 -7.79
N GLU A 69 6.22 -22.98 -7.54
CA GLU A 69 5.03 -23.29 -6.76
C GLU A 69 5.19 -22.91 -5.29
N GLN A 70 6.37 -23.16 -4.72
CA GLN A 70 6.68 -22.76 -3.35
C GLN A 70 6.62 -21.24 -3.19
N TYR A 71 7.20 -20.50 -4.14
CA TYR A 71 7.15 -19.04 -4.16
C TYR A 71 5.71 -18.50 -4.27
N ARG A 72 4.87 -19.10 -5.12
CA ARG A 72 3.45 -18.73 -5.24
C ARG A 72 2.64 -19.02 -3.99
N LYS A 73 2.97 -20.10 -3.28
CA LYS A 73 2.32 -20.45 -2.01
C LYS A 73 2.67 -19.47 -0.91
N LEU A 74 3.91 -18.96 -0.86
CA LEU A 74 4.36 -17.97 0.12
C LEU A 74 3.60 -16.63 0.01
N TYR A 75 3.24 -16.22 -1.21
CA TYR A 75 2.62 -14.91 -1.46
C TYR A 75 1.30 -15.04 -2.26
N PRO A 76 0.26 -15.65 -1.69
CA PRO A 76 -1.03 -15.79 -2.36
C PRO A 76 -1.64 -14.43 -2.64
N LYS A 77 -2.43 -14.36 -3.72
CA LYS A 77 -3.17 -13.13 -4.03
C LYS A 77 -4.32 -12.97 -3.05
N VAL A 78 -4.25 -11.95 -2.21
CA VAL A 78 -5.33 -11.51 -1.32
C VAL A 78 -5.87 -10.19 -1.84
N SER A 79 -7.18 -10.12 -2.06
CA SER A 79 -7.86 -8.92 -2.54
C SER A 79 -8.84 -8.47 -1.46
N LEU A 80 -8.56 -7.32 -0.84
CA LEU A 80 -9.39 -6.70 0.18
C LEU A 80 -9.66 -5.23 -0.19
N PRO A 81 -10.84 -4.68 0.11
CA PRO A 81 -11.14 -3.29 -0.20
C PRO A 81 -10.31 -2.33 0.64
N PHE A 82 -10.10 -1.11 0.13
CA PHE A 82 -9.61 0.00 0.93
C PHE A 82 -10.74 0.59 1.76
N GLN A 83 -10.45 0.92 3.01
CA GLN A 83 -11.33 1.74 3.84
C GLN A 83 -10.74 3.14 3.95
N VAL A 84 -11.40 4.13 3.38
CA VAL A 84 -11.03 5.53 3.60
C VAL A 84 -11.37 5.90 5.04
N VAL A 85 -10.34 6.23 5.82
CA VAL A 85 -10.49 6.58 7.24
C VAL A 85 -10.49 8.08 7.46
N GLU A 86 -9.80 8.82 6.61
CA GLU A 86 -9.72 10.29 6.68
C GLU A 86 -9.54 10.87 5.28
N ARG A 87 -10.13 12.03 5.04
CA ARG A 87 -9.89 12.84 3.85
C ARG A 87 -9.61 14.27 4.28
N ILE A 88 -8.43 14.75 3.95
CA ILE A 88 -7.99 16.10 4.24
C ILE A 88 -8.17 16.92 2.97
N SER A 89 -9.08 17.88 3.01
CA SER A 89 -9.37 18.71 1.84
C SER A 89 -8.58 20.03 1.88
N PHE A 90 -8.02 20.39 0.73
CA PHE A 90 -7.39 21.68 0.47
C PHE A 90 -8.22 22.54 -0.50
N GLY A 91 -9.47 22.15 -0.76
CA GLY A 91 -10.41 22.92 -1.58
C GLY A 91 -10.40 22.57 -3.06
N HIS A 92 -9.52 21.70 -3.53
CA HIS A 92 -9.36 21.34 -4.94
C HIS A 92 -9.96 19.96 -5.26
N LYS A 93 -11.30 19.88 -5.14
CA LYS A 93 -12.07 18.63 -5.36
C LYS A 93 -11.98 18.08 -6.80
N GLU A 94 -11.60 18.93 -7.75
CA GLU A 94 -11.39 18.56 -9.15
C GLU A 94 -10.13 17.74 -9.37
N LEU A 95 -9.19 17.77 -8.43
CA LEU A 95 -7.97 16.99 -8.50
C LEU A 95 -8.16 15.61 -7.82
N GLU A 96 -7.64 14.59 -8.46
CA GLU A 96 -7.53 13.27 -7.84
C GLU A 96 -6.68 13.34 -6.55
N PRO A 97 -7.13 12.80 -5.42
CA PRO A 97 -6.41 12.91 -4.16
C PRO A 97 -5.08 12.14 -4.19
N ASN A 98 -4.11 12.65 -3.45
CA ASN A 98 -2.93 11.90 -3.07
C ASN A 98 -3.31 10.83 -2.04
N LYS A 99 -2.57 9.70 -2.00
CA LYS A 99 -2.95 8.53 -1.20
C LYS A 99 -1.89 8.15 -0.20
N LEU A 100 -2.27 8.14 1.08
CA LEU A 100 -1.48 7.59 2.19
C LEU A 100 -2.18 6.33 2.70
N ILE A 101 -1.51 5.18 2.61
CA ILE A 101 -2.16 3.88 2.84
C ILE A 101 -1.45 3.12 3.97
N PHE A 102 -2.23 2.72 4.98
CA PHE A 102 -1.80 1.80 6.02
C PHE A 102 -2.08 0.36 5.59
N GLY A 103 -1.06 -0.50 5.56
CA GLY A 103 -1.21 -1.92 5.23
C GLY A 103 0.02 -2.55 4.60
N ASP A 104 -0.03 -3.87 4.37
CA ASP A 104 1.05 -4.58 3.67
C ASP A 104 1.12 -4.14 2.19
N ASN A 105 2.25 -3.57 1.81
CA ASN A 105 2.46 -2.99 0.50
C ASN A 105 2.35 -3.99 -0.66
N LEU A 106 2.70 -5.27 -0.47
CA LEU A 106 2.57 -6.28 -1.52
C LEU A 106 1.11 -6.42 -1.97
N HIS A 107 0.21 -6.54 -1.00
CA HIS A 107 -1.21 -6.77 -1.29
C HIS A 107 -1.89 -5.50 -1.78
N LEU A 108 -1.58 -4.33 -1.19
CA LEU A 108 -2.15 -3.07 -1.65
C LEU A 108 -1.67 -2.70 -3.06
N MET A 109 -0.40 -2.96 -3.41
CA MET A 109 0.11 -2.75 -4.77
C MET A 109 -0.67 -3.57 -5.80
N ARG A 110 -1.08 -4.79 -5.45
CA ARG A 110 -1.90 -5.65 -6.32
C ARG A 110 -3.29 -5.10 -6.62
N MET A 111 -3.78 -4.15 -5.80
CA MET A 111 -5.04 -3.45 -6.02
C MET A 111 -4.90 -2.20 -6.90
N LEU A 112 -3.68 -1.73 -7.13
CA LEU A 112 -3.41 -0.57 -7.97
C LEU A 112 -3.30 -0.97 -9.45
N PRO A 113 -3.71 -0.08 -10.38
CA PRO A 113 -3.67 -0.37 -11.82
C PRO A 113 -2.23 -0.48 -12.33
N SER A 114 -2.02 -1.37 -13.30
CA SER A 114 -0.74 -1.48 -14.00
C SER A 114 -0.43 -0.23 -14.81
N ASN A 115 0.86 0.07 -15.02
CA ASN A 115 1.33 1.18 -15.86
C ASN A 115 0.79 2.56 -15.42
N SER A 116 0.63 2.78 -14.12
CA SER A 116 0.04 4.00 -13.57
C SER A 116 1.03 4.95 -12.90
N ILE A 117 2.24 4.49 -12.56
CA ILE A 117 3.21 5.25 -11.77
C ILE A 117 4.41 5.65 -12.62
N ASP A 118 4.82 6.91 -12.50
CA ASP A 118 5.95 7.47 -13.25
C ASP A 118 7.29 7.20 -12.57
N LEU A 119 7.33 7.36 -11.24
CA LEU A 119 8.53 7.19 -10.44
C LEU A 119 8.22 6.40 -9.16
N ILE A 120 9.03 5.41 -8.87
CA ILE A 120 9.04 4.72 -7.58
C ILE A 120 10.39 4.96 -6.90
N TYR A 121 10.35 5.41 -5.64
CA TYR A 121 11.48 5.36 -4.74
C TYR A 121 11.11 4.47 -3.56
N ILE A 122 12.02 3.61 -3.13
CA ILE A 122 11.85 2.79 -1.93
C ILE A 122 13.11 2.75 -1.09
N ASP A 123 12.88 2.73 0.23
CA ASP A 123 13.87 2.57 1.29
C ASP A 123 13.44 1.36 2.17
N PRO A 124 13.54 0.12 1.63
CA PRO A 124 13.09 -1.07 2.34
C PRO A 124 14.02 -1.39 3.53
N PRO A 125 13.66 -2.29 4.45
CA PRO A 125 14.60 -2.83 5.43
C PRO A 125 15.88 -3.31 4.76
N PHE A 126 17.06 -3.10 5.42
CA PHE A 126 18.37 -3.32 4.79
C PHE A 126 19.01 -4.67 5.12
N PHE A 127 18.30 -5.56 5.78
CA PHE A 127 18.87 -6.80 6.33
C PHE A 127 19.93 -6.52 7.41
N SER A 128 19.71 -5.50 8.23
CA SER A 128 20.67 -5.05 9.23
C SER A 128 20.74 -5.90 10.50
N GLY A 129 19.79 -6.83 10.67
CA GLY A 129 19.67 -7.66 11.87
C GLY A 129 19.19 -6.90 13.10
N ARG A 130 18.53 -5.75 12.94
CA ARG A 130 18.14 -4.86 14.03
C ARG A 130 16.62 -4.64 14.08
N ASN A 131 16.15 -4.30 15.28
CA ASN A 131 14.84 -3.69 15.47
C ASN A 131 15.01 -2.17 15.46
N TYR A 132 14.14 -1.49 14.71
CA TYR A 132 14.12 -0.04 14.67
C TYR A 132 12.94 0.47 15.49
N ASN A 133 13.24 1.29 16.47
CA ASN A 133 12.26 1.88 17.37
C ASN A 133 12.15 3.37 17.10
N VAL A 134 10.94 3.90 17.22
CA VAL A 134 10.71 5.35 17.29
C VAL A 134 10.87 5.76 18.74
N VAL A 135 11.75 6.72 18.99
CA VAL A 135 11.92 7.32 20.30
C VAL A 135 11.01 8.54 20.39
N PHE A 136 10.04 8.49 21.28
CA PHE A 136 9.15 9.61 21.56
C PHE A 136 9.64 10.36 22.80
N GLY A 137 10.11 11.62 22.60
CA GLY A 137 10.40 12.61 23.64
C GLY A 137 11.42 12.21 24.70
N ASP A 138 11.06 11.38 25.63
CA ASP A 138 11.77 11.08 26.85
C ASP A 138 12.23 9.63 27.03
N SER A 139 12.67 8.99 25.96
CA SER A 139 13.22 7.62 25.98
C SER A 139 12.23 6.45 25.91
N ASN A 140 10.92 6.66 25.74
CA ASN A 140 10.02 5.57 25.42
C ASN A 140 10.16 5.14 23.95
N GLU A 141 10.69 3.93 23.76
CA GLU A 141 10.88 3.35 22.45
C GLU A 141 9.67 2.50 22.03
N VAL A 142 9.06 2.85 20.91
CA VAL A 142 8.05 2.00 20.29
C VAL A 142 8.61 1.41 18.99
N ARG A 143 8.53 0.10 18.85
CA ARG A 143 9.01 -0.60 17.65
C ARG A 143 8.27 -0.12 16.43
N SER A 144 9.00 0.47 15.49
CA SER A 144 8.47 0.89 14.20
C SER A 144 8.45 -0.27 13.21
N PHE A 145 9.59 -0.95 13.05
CA PHE A 145 9.71 -2.14 12.21
C PHE A 145 10.88 -3.03 12.65
N THR A 146 10.84 -4.29 12.21
CA THR A 146 11.87 -5.29 12.45
C THR A 146 12.61 -5.58 11.14
N ASP A 147 13.95 -5.55 11.20
CA ASP A 147 14.83 -5.91 10.09
C ASP A 147 15.60 -7.20 10.41
N ILE A 148 14.89 -8.16 11.00
CA ILE A 148 15.38 -9.50 11.34
C ILE A 148 14.59 -10.49 10.49
N TRP A 149 15.28 -11.36 9.79
CA TRP A 149 14.68 -12.22 8.77
C TRP A 149 14.88 -13.70 9.08
N ASP A 150 13.78 -14.39 9.26
CA ASP A 150 13.77 -15.85 9.30
C ASP A 150 14.16 -16.41 7.93
N GLY A 151 15.11 -17.35 7.90
CA GLY A 151 15.68 -17.86 6.65
C GLY A 151 16.81 -17.00 6.07
N GLY A 152 17.26 -15.96 6.77
CA GLY A 152 18.42 -15.14 6.39
C GLY A 152 18.22 -14.36 5.09
N MET A 153 19.31 -14.13 4.35
CA MET A 153 19.29 -13.39 3.08
C MET A 153 18.33 -13.98 2.04
N PRO A 154 18.22 -15.30 1.84
CA PRO A 154 17.22 -15.86 0.92
C PRO A 154 15.77 -15.49 1.27
N GLY A 155 15.42 -15.50 2.56
CA GLY A 155 14.09 -15.10 3.03
C GLY A 155 13.80 -13.63 2.73
N TYR A 156 14.76 -12.75 3.03
CA TYR A 156 14.68 -11.32 2.71
C TYR A 156 14.50 -11.08 1.20
N LEU A 157 15.33 -11.71 0.36
CA LEU A 157 15.26 -11.53 -1.08
C LEU A 157 13.95 -12.06 -1.66
N THR A 158 13.46 -13.19 -1.16
CA THR A 158 12.16 -13.74 -1.56
C THR A 158 11.02 -12.74 -1.26
N TRP A 159 11.05 -12.14 -0.08
CA TRP A 159 10.10 -11.13 0.34
C TRP A 159 10.18 -9.85 -0.52
N LEU A 160 11.38 -9.35 -0.78
CA LEU A 160 11.59 -8.14 -1.56
C LEU A 160 11.26 -8.36 -3.05
N ASN A 161 11.64 -9.51 -3.60
CA ASN A 161 11.39 -9.88 -4.99
C ASN A 161 9.90 -9.81 -5.35
N ALA A 162 9.02 -10.36 -4.50
CA ALA A 162 7.57 -10.30 -4.70
C ALA A 162 7.07 -8.86 -4.84
N ARG A 163 7.65 -7.94 -4.08
CA ARG A 163 7.31 -6.50 -4.10
C ARG A 163 7.88 -5.78 -5.32
N LEU A 164 9.12 -6.08 -5.68
CA LEU A 164 9.76 -5.51 -6.87
C LEU A 164 9.04 -5.90 -8.17
N LEU A 165 8.51 -7.13 -8.26
CA LEU A 165 7.68 -7.57 -9.38
C LEU A 165 6.39 -6.73 -9.51
N GLU A 166 5.71 -6.46 -8.39
CA GLU A 166 4.54 -5.59 -8.39
C GLU A 166 4.90 -4.14 -8.74
N MET A 167 6.01 -3.63 -8.23
CA MET A 167 6.50 -2.29 -8.57
C MET A 167 6.80 -2.17 -10.07
N LYS A 168 7.44 -3.17 -10.68
CA LYS A 168 7.64 -3.20 -12.13
C LYS A 168 6.30 -3.19 -12.89
N ARG A 169 5.30 -3.92 -12.42
CA ARG A 169 3.96 -3.92 -13.00
C ARG A 169 3.33 -2.53 -12.96
N LEU A 170 3.44 -1.84 -11.80
CA LEU A 170 2.85 -0.53 -11.56
C LEU A 170 3.51 0.59 -12.37
N LEU A 171 4.80 0.52 -12.61
CA LEU A 171 5.52 1.51 -13.40
C LEU A 171 4.97 1.61 -14.82
N LYS A 172 4.84 2.83 -15.33
CA LYS A 172 4.62 3.12 -16.75
C LYS A 172 5.79 2.57 -17.59
N PRO A 173 5.61 2.32 -18.90
CA PRO A 173 6.72 1.89 -19.77
C PRO A 173 7.94 2.82 -19.69
N THR A 174 7.72 4.12 -19.50
CA THR A 174 8.74 5.17 -19.34
C THR A 174 9.15 5.43 -17.90
N GLY A 175 8.63 4.65 -16.95
CA GLY A 175 8.80 4.87 -15.53
C GLY A 175 10.16 4.40 -15.00
N SER A 176 10.56 5.02 -13.89
CA SER A 176 11.84 4.82 -13.21
C SER A 176 11.66 4.31 -11.79
N ILE A 177 12.64 3.55 -11.29
CA ILE A 177 12.69 3.10 -9.90
C ILE A 177 14.06 3.34 -9.30
N TYR A 178 14.07 3.84 -8.06
CA TYR A 178 15.24 3.93 -7.20
C TYR A 178 15.05 3.02 -5.99
N VAL A 179 15.99 2.13 -5.76
CA VAL A 179 16.01 1.23 -4.60
C VAL A 179 17.20 1.58 -3.73
N HIS A 180 16.90 2.14 -2.56
CA HIS A 180 17.90 2.57 -1.60
C HIS A 180 18.21 1.42 -0.64
N VAL A 181 19.46 1.03 -0.54
CA VAL A 181 19.95 -0.05 0.31
C VAL A 181 21.36 0.27 0.80
N ASP A 182 21.76 -0.35 1.90
CA ASP A 182 23.12 -0.27 2.38
C ASP A 182 23.97 -1.48 1.93
N TRP A 183 25.20 -1.53 2.42
CA TRP A 183 26.18 -2.58 2.09
C TRP A 183 25.72 -4.00 2.48
N HIS A 184 24.78 -4.18 3.41
CA HIS A 184 24.31 -5.51 3.80
C HIS A 184 23.55 -6.20 2.66
N ALA A 185 22.75 -5.45 1.91
CA ALA A 185 21.84 -6.00 0.91
C ALA A 185 22.14 -5.58 -0.53
N SER A 186 22.89 -4.48 -0.77
CA SER A 186 23.00 -3.83 -2.08
C SER A 186 23.38 -4.78 -3.23
N HIS A 187 24.37 -5.62 -3.05
CA HIS A 187 24.84 -6.54 -4.10
C HIS A 187 23.82 -7.61 -4.45
N TYR A 188 23.15 -8.16 -3.45
CA TYR A 188 22.10 -9.18 -3.65
C TYR A 188 20.86 -8.57 -4.29
N VAL A 189 20.45 -7.39 -3.83
CA VAL A 189 19.30 -6.66 -4.42
C VAL A 189 19.60 -6.26 -5.85
N LYS A 190 20.86 -5.87 -6.18
CA LYS A 190 21.27 -5.60 -7.56
C LYS A 190 21.04 -6.82 -8.46
N CYS A 191 21.43 -8.02 -8.00
CA CYS A 191 21.18 -9.26 -8.76
C CYS A 191 19.70 -9.54 -8.96
N GLU A 192 18.85 -9.31 -7.93
CA GLU A 192 17.39 -9.45 -8.06
C GLU A 192 16.79 -8.42 -9.02
N MET A 193 17.28 -7.18 -8.98
CA MET A 193 16.82 -6.12 -9.89
C MET A 193 17.19 -6.44 -11.35
N ASP A 194 18.38 -7.00 -11.62
CA ASP A 194 18.78 -7.44 -12.96
C ASP A 194 17.85 -8.53 -13.51
N LYS A 195 17.44 -9.48 -12.67
CA LYS A 195 16.50 -10.53 -13.07
C LYS A 195 15.10 -9.96 -13.38
N ILE A 196 14.64 -9.00 -12.58
CA ILE A 196 13.29 -8.46 -12.68
C ILE A 196 13.20 -7.42 -13.78
N PHE A 197 14.08 -6.41 -13.78
CA PHE A 197 14.01 -5.27 -14.70
C PHE A 197 14.77 -5.50 -16.00
N GLY A 198 15.77 -6.38 -15.99
CA GLY A 198 16.72 -6.58 -17.06
C GLY A 198 18.01 -5.80 -16.81
N TYR A 199 19.15 -6.45 -17.00
CA TYR A 199 20.46 -5.80 -16.84
C TYR A 199 20.60 -4.56 -17.73
N GLU A 200 20.05 -4.60 -18.94
CA GLU A 200 20.07 -3.50 -19.91
C GLU A 200 19.28 -2.26 -19.47
N ASN A 201 18.42 -2.39 -18.48
CA ASN A 201 17.64 -1.30 -17.90
C ASN A 201 18.26 -0.74 -16.61
N PHE A 202 19.40 -1.26 -16.19
CA PHE A 202 20.23 -0.64 -15.16
C PHE A 202 20.82 0.66 -15.68
N ARG A 203 20.62 1.75 -14.95
CA ARG A 203 21.07 3.08 -15.35
C ARG A 203 22.28 3.52 -14.56
N ASN A 204 22.20 3.40 -13.23
CA ASN A 204 23.32 3.80 -12.39
C ASN A 204 23.24 3.17 -10.97
N GLU A 205 24.40 3.15 -10.33
CA GLU A 205 24.58 3.00 -8.90
C GLU A 205 24.96 4.36 -8.34
N ILE A 206 24.06 4.99 -7.58
CA ILE A 206 24.28 6.28 -6.96
C ILE A 206 24.79 6.03 -5.55
N VAL A 207 25.89 6.67 -5.20
CA VAL A 207 26.51 6.59 -3.87
C VAL A 207 26.08 7.81 -3.06
N TRP A 208 25.22 7.60 -2.05
CA TRP A 208 24.94 8.64 -1.08
C TRP A 208 25.95 8.58 0.07
N LYS A 209 26.90 9.52 0.05
CA LYS A 209 27.94 9.65 1.05
C LYS A 209 27.57 10.68 2.10
N TYR A 210 27.65 10.26 3.36
CA TYR A 210 27.40 11.14 4.51
C TYR A 210 28.57 11.15 5.48
N PHE A 211 28.62 12.21 6.30
CA PHE A 211 29.70 12.41 7.28
C PHE A 211 29.19 12.07 8.69
N GLY A 212 30.11 11.70 9.56
CA GLY A 212 29.83 11.41 10.95
C GLY A 212 31.06 10.83 11.65
N PRO A 213 31.10 10.83 12.98
CA PRO A 213 32.20 10.27 13.75
C PRO A 213 32.39 8.78 13.42
N THR A 214 33.63 8.34 13.47
CA THR A 214 33.99 6.93 13.26
C THR A 214 35.08 6.53 14.24
N SER A 215 34.92 5.33 14.80
CA SER A 215 35.88 4.71 15.73
C SER A 215 36.54 3.47 15.18
N THR A 216 36.42 3.21 13.87
CA THR A 216 36.97 2.00 13.26
C THR A 216 38.49 2.02 13.26
N LYS A 217 39.11 0.91 13.70
CA LYS A 217 40.58 0.74 13.75
C LYS A 217 41.10 -0.37 12.82
N ARG A 218 40.22 -1.27 12.35
CA ARG A 218 40.62 -2.47 11.58
C ARG A 218 40.00 -2.58 10.20
N ASN A 219 39.07 -1.66 9.85
CA ASN A 219 38.37 -1.62 8.57
C ASN A 219 38.08 -0.18 8.15
N TYR A 220 37.75 0.02 6.90
CA TYR A 220 37.32 1.32 6.40
C TYR A 220 35.93 1.69 6.98
N PRO A 221 35.68 2.97 7.29
CA PRO A 221 34.37 3.42 7.77
C PRO A 221 33.31 3.26 6.69
N ARG A 222 32.16 2.72 7.07
CA ARG A 222 30.98 2.55 6.22
C ARG A 222 30.10 3.78 6.34
N LYS A 223 30.32 4.77 5.49
CA LYS A 223 29.69 6.10 5.54
C LYS A 223 29.01 6.44 4.20
N HIS A 224 28.39 5.43 3.60
CA HIS A 224 27.59 5.61 2.40
C HIS A 224 26.53 4.51 2.30
N ASP A 225 25.47 4.84 1.61
CA ASP A 225 24.45 3.92 1.15
C ASP A 225 24.44 3.93 -0.38
N ILE A 226 23.81 2.92 -0.96
CA ILE A 226 23.71 2.70 -2.39
C ILE A 226 22.27 2.91 -2.84
N ILE A 227 22.07 3.63 -3.94
CA ILE A 227 20.76 3.78 -4.56
C ILE A 227 20.86 3.21 -5.99
N LEU A 228 20.20 2.09 -6.21
CA LEU A 228 20.15 1.42 -7.51
C LEU A 228 19.09 2.08 -8.39
N PHE A 229 19.50 2.59 -9.53
CA PHE A 229 18.63 3.24 -10.49
C PHE A 229 18.35 2.34 -11.69
N TYR A 230 17.06 2.01 -11.87
CA TYR A 230 16.55 1.25 -13.02
C TYR A 230 15.40 1.97 -13.69
N THR A 231 15.16 1.62 -14.95
CA THR A 231 13.97 2.01 -15.70
C THR A 231 13.16 0.79 -16.10
N LYS A 232 11.87 0.94 -16.36
CA LYS A 232 11.06 -0.19 -16.83
C LYS A 232 11.37 -0.57 -18.26
N GLY A 233 11.71 0.41 -19.10
CA GLY A 233 12.04 0.24 -20.51
C GLY A 233 13.25 1.07 -20.92
N LYS A 234 13.58 1.03 -22.20
CA LYS A 234 14.69 1.80 -22.78
C LYS A 234 14.37 3.30 -22.85
N GLU A 235 13.13 3.64 -23.20
CA GLU A 235 12.64 5.02 -23.22
C GLU A 235 12.19 5.42 -21.81
N TYR A 236 12.71 6.52 -21.27
CA TYR A 236 12.37 7.03 -19.94
C TYR A 236 12.60 8.53 -19.84
N TYR A 237 11.92 9.15 -18.89
CA TYR A 237 12.14 10.56 -18.60
C TYR A 237 13.34 10.73 -17.68
N PHE A 238 14.23 11.67 -18.05
CA PHE A 238 15.36 12.05 -17.20
C PHE A 238 15.72 13.53 -17.47
N ASP A 239 15.74 14.33 -16.40
CA ASP A 239 16.18 15.73 -16.42
C ASP A 239 17.65 15.79 -16.02
N ASP A 240 18.53 15.92 -16.97
CA ASP A 240 19.97 15.98 -16.77
C ASP A 240 20.44 17.24 -16.02
N LYS A 241 19.64 18.31 -16.04
CA LYS A 241 19.92 19.53 -15.29
C LYS A 241 19.67 19.36 -13.78
N ALA A 242 18.70 18.54 -13.41
CA ALA A 242 18.37 18.28 -12.00
C ALA A 242 19.48 17.58 -11.21
N ILE A 243 20.41 16.91 -11.90
CA ILE A 243 21.54 16.21 -11.27
C ILE A 243 22.84 17.01 -11.24
N LEU A 244 22.82 18.26 -11.76
CA LEU A 244 24.02 19.09 -11.77
C LEU A 244 24.34 19.59 -10.37
N VAL A 245 25.60 19.48 -9.99
CA VAL A 245 26.16 20.09 -8.79
C VAL A 245 27.09 21.22 -9.19
N GLU A 246 27.21 22.21 -8.33
CA GLU A 246 28.12 23.32 -8.55
C GLU A 246 29.57 22.83 -8.66
N TYR A 247 30.35 23.56 -9.40
CA TYR A 247 31.80 23.33 -9.46
C TYR A 247 32.44 23.87 -8.20
N ASP A 248 33.39 23.14 -7.66
CA ASP A 248 34.26 23.65 -6.60
C ASP A 248 35.15 24.81 -7.11
N GLU A 249 35.58 25.66 -6.21
CA GLU A 249 36.41 26.85 -6.57
C GLU A 249 37.67 26.48 -7.37
N LYS A 250 38.30 25.32 -7.07
CA LYS A 250 39.48 24.86 -7.80
C LYS A 250 39.15 24.48 -9.24
N ALA A 251 37.98 23.90 -9.46
CA ALA A 251 37.49 23.61 -10.81
C ALA A 251 37.14 24.87 -11.58
N ILE A 252 36.48 25.85 -10.95
CA ILE A 252 36.15 27.14 -11.55
C ILE A 252 37.41 27.91 -11.93
N LYS A 253 38.45 27.93 -11.09
CA LYS A 253 39.75 28.56 -11.36
C LYS A 253 40.45 28.00 -12.61
N ARG A 254 40.17 26.78 -13.04
CA ARG A 254 40.72 26.21 -14.28
C ARG A 254 40.09 26.78 -15.56
N TYR A 255 38.92 27.45 -15.43
CA TYR A 255 38.26 28.17 -16.53
C TYR A 255 38.62 29.65 -16.41
N ASP A 256 39.90 29.92 -16.65
CA ASP A 256 40.57 31.21 -16.42
C ASP A 256 40.30 32.27 -17.48
N LYS A 257 39.72 31.88 -18.64
CA LYS A 257 39.45 32.74 -19.77
C LYS A 257 37.97 33.06 -19.87
N VAL A 258 37.66 34.26 -20.39
CA VAL A 258 36.30 34.74 -20.60
C VAL A 258 36.16 35.11 -22.09
N ASP A 259 35.06 34.75 -22.73
CA ASP A 259 34.76 35.17 -24.10
C ASP A 259 34.01 36.51 -24.14
N GLU A 260 33.77 37.00 -25.33
CA GLU A 260 33.06 38.28 -25.57
C GLU A 260 31.61 38.31 -24.99
N LYS A 261 31.04 37.17 -24.74
CA LYS A 261 29.70 37.01 -24.13
C LYS A 261 29.76 36.79 -22.61
N GLY A 262 30.93 36.97 -21.97
CA GLY A 262 31.12 36.80 -20.55
C GLY A 262 31.19 35.35 -20.08
N ARG A 263 31.23 34.36 -20.98
CA ARG A 263 31.25 32.92 -20.62
C ARG A 263 32.68 32.49 -20.34
N ARG A 264 32.88 31.87 -19.17
CA ARG A 264 34.20 31.30 -18.78
C ARG A 264 34.52 30.06 -19.59
N TYR A 265 35.78 29.93 -20.04
CA TYR A 265 36.28 28.74 -20.74
C TYR A 265 37.74 28.47 -20.39
N LYS A 266 38.20 27.23 -20.69
CA LYS A 266 39.59 26.84 -20.68
C LYS A 266 39.97 26.29 -22.03
N LEU A 267 41.26 26.39 -22.35
CA LEU A 267 41.83 25.73 -23.53
C LEU A 267 42.34 24.33 -23.14
N TYR A 268 42.12 23.36 -23.98
CA TYR A 268 42.74 22.04 -23.86
C TYR A 268 43.20 21.53 -25.23
N ASN A 269 44.30 20.77 -25.19
CA ASN A 269 44.87 20.17 -26.39
C ASN A 269 44.26 18.80 -26.60
N GLU A 270 43.68 18.54 -27.77
CA GLU A 270 43.29 17.19 -28.18
C GLU A 270 44.48 16.38 -28.65
N ARG A 271 44.34 15.03 -28.62
CA ARG A 271 45.32 14.14 -29.27
C ARG A 271 45.36 14.48 -30.74
N GLY A 272 46.50 15.05 -31.22
CA GLY A 272 46.65 15.57 -32.57
C GLY A 272 47.00 17.05 -32.67
N GLY A 273 47.15 17.76 -31.52
CA GLY A 273 47.65 19.15 -31.49
C GLY A 273 46.57 20.23 -31.68
N THR A 274 45.32 19.83 -31.86
CA THR A 274 44.21 20.81 -32.01
C THR A 274 43.84 21.41 -30.67
N ILE A 275 43.78 22.74 -30.57
CA ILE A 275 43.36 23.44 -29.34
C ILE A 275 41.87 23.71 -29.41
N ARG A 276 41.11 23.23 -28.42
CA ARG A 276 39.67 23.48 -28.27
C ARG A 276 39.33 24.32 -27.06
N LYS A 277 38.24 25.09 -27.14
CA LYS A 277 37.65 25.82 -26.01
C LYS A 277 36.63 24.92 -25.31
N ALA A 278 36.83 24.66 -24.02
CA ALA A 278 35.83 24.04 -23.16
C ALA A 278 35.21 25.09 -22.26
N TYR A 279 33.92 25.36 -22.48
CA TYR A 279 33.18 26.33 -21.65
C TYR A 279 32.77 25.72 -20.30
N LEU A 280 32.80 26.57 -19.28
CA LEU A 280 32.23 26.23 -17.98
C LEU A 280 30.71 26.07 -18.16
N LYS A 281 30.20 24.91 -17.84
CA LYS A 281 28.77 24.61 -17.86
C LYS A 281 28.10 25.09 -16.56
N GLU A 282 26.77 25.07 -16.51
CA GLU A 282 25.98 25.42 -15.31
C GLU A 282 26.31 24.55 -14.09
N GLY A 283 26.84 23.36 -14.29
CA GLY A 283 27.23 22.42 -13.27
C GLY A 283 27.84 21.15 -13.86
N LYS A 284 28.24 20.22 -13.00
CA LYS A 284 28.73 18.89 -13.38
C LYS A 284 27.77 17.81 -12.87
N PRO A 285 27.45 16.77 -13.65
CA PRO A 285 26.72 15.62 -13.14
C PRO A 285 27.62 14.85 -12.15
N THR A 286 26.99 14.22 -11.17
CA THR A 286 27.69 13.33 -10.23
C THR A 286 26.79 12.20 -9.81
N GLU A 287 27.38 11.02 -9.65
CA GLU A 287 26.77 9.84 -9.06
C GLU A 287 27.06 9.72 -7.56
N VAL A 288 27.97 10.54 -7.03
CA VAL A 288 28.29 10.57 -5.60
C VAL A 288 27.64 11.80 -4.99
N PHE A 289 26.64 11.57 -4.16
CA PHE A 289 25.90 12.63 -3.47
C PHE A 289 26.50 12.86 -2.08
N HIS A 290 27.11 14.02 -1.87
CA HIS A 290 27.64 14.47 -0.59
C HIS A 290 26.53 15.24 0.16
N ILE A 291 25.57 14.53 0.72
CA ILE A 291 24.45 15.12 1.45
C ILE A 291 24.52 14.63 2.90
N PRO A 292 24.54 15.53 3.90
CA PRO A 292 24.55 15.11 5.30
C PRO A 292 23.25 14.36 5.64
N PHE A 293 23.33 13.42 6.60
CA PHE A 293 22.13 12.85 7.19
C PHE A 293 21.39 13.90 8.05
N VAL A 294 20.11 13.69 8.29
CA VAL A 294 19.30 14.63 9.10
C VAL A 294 19.81 14.65 10.53
N GLN A 295 20.43 15.75 10.91
CA GLN A 295 20.98 15.94 12.25
C GLN A 295 19.87 16.18 13.30
N GLY A 296 20.21 16.00 14.58
CA GLY A 296 19.28 16.16 15.70
C GLY A 296 18.59 17.52 15.78
N THR A 297 19.29 18.56 15.33
CA THR A 297 18.87 19.98 15.36
C THR A 297 18.33 20.50 14.03
N ALA A 298 18.24 19.63 12.99
CA ALA A 298 17.78 20.07 11.68
C ALA A 298 16.28 20.38 11.69
N ASP A 299 15.87 21.50 11.07
CA ASP A 299 14.45 21.92 10.99
C ASP A 299 13.54 20.89 10.33
N GLU A 300 14.07 20.12 9.38
CA GLU A 300 13.32 19.05 8.71
C GLU A 300 13.15 17.78 9.54
N ARG A 301 13.76 17.72 10.75
CA ARG A 301 13.68 16.54 11.60
C ARG A 301 12.29 16.36 12.19
N ILE A 302 11.72 15.17 12.00
CA ILE A 302 10.39 14.81 12.51
C ILE A 302 10.43 13.75 13.61
N GLY A 303 11.64 13.35 14.07
CA GLY A 303 11.82 12.33 15.11
C GLY A 303 11.69 10.87 14.63
N TYR A 304 11.38 10.63 13.35
CA TYR A 304 11.34 9.27 12.82
C TYR A 304 12.76 8.73 12.61
N PRO A 305 13.07 7.51 13.11
CA PRO A 305 14.38 6.90 12.88
C PRO A 305 14.55 6.66 11.39
N THR A 306 15.75 6.64 10.88
CA THR A 306 16.04 6.42 9.46
C THR A 306 15.48 7.46 8.48
N GLN A 307 15.00 8.63 8.96
CA GLN A 307 14.54 9.71 8.09
C GLN A 307 15.62 10.09 7.08
N LYS A 308 15.27 10.07 5.79
CA LYS A 308 16.16 10.52 4.70
C LYS A 308 16.08 12.04 4.52
N PRO A 309 17.19 12.71 4.14
CA PRO A 309 17.20 14.15 3.86
C PRO A 309 16.30 14.52 2.67
N GLN A 310 15.57 15.64 2.76
CA GLN A 310 14.74 16.13 1.65
C GLN A 310 15.56 16.42 0.40
N GLU A 311 16.79 16.92 0.55
CA GLU A 311 17.69 17.22 -0.56
C GLU A 311 18.02 15.97 -1.40
N LEU A 312 18.18 14.81 -0.77
CA LEU A 312 18.39 13.54 -1.47
C LEU A 312 17.22 13.22 -2.39
N LEU A 313 16.00 13.25 -1.82
CA LEU A 313 14.78 12.94 -2.57
C LEU A 313 14.46 14.01 -3.63
N ASN A 314 14.77 15.27 -3.33
CA ASN A 314 14.59 16.39 -4.27
C ASN A 314 15.35 16.13 -5.58
N ARG A 315 16.61 15.71 -5.50
CA ARG A 315 17.41 15.37 -6.69
C ARG A 315 16.82 14.22 -7.48
N LEU A 316 16.46 13.12 -6.81
CA LEU A 316 15.92 11.93 -7.46
C LEU A 316 14.56 12.20 -8.11
N VAL A 317 13.66 12.89 -7.37
CA VAL A 317 12.30 13.19 -7.86
C VAL A 317 12.34 14.16 -9.04
N ARG A 318 13.17 15.20 -8.99
CA ARG A 318 13.33 16.15 -10.10
C ARG A 318 13.93 15.48 -11.33
N ALA A 319 14.94 14.63 -11.14
CA ALA A 319 15.59 13.95 -12.26
C ALA A 319 14.65 13.02 -13.04
N SER A 320 13.76 12.29 -12.35
CA SER A 320 13.00 11.20 -12.98
C SER A 320 11.48 11.39 -12.96
N SER A 321 10.99 12.62 -12.78
CA SER A 321 9.56 12.95 -12.89
C SER A 321 9.32 14.39 -13.27
N LYS A 322 8.13 14.69 -13.83
CA LYS A 322 7.63 16.03 -14.17
C LYS A 322 6.57 16.47 -13.17
N LYS A 323 6.24 17.77 -13.16
CA LYS A 323 5.07 18.29 -12.44
C LYS A 323 3.81 17.55 -12.91
N GLY A 324 2.98 17.07 -11.96
CA GLY A 324 1.77 16.29 -12.21
C GLY A 324 1.97 14.77 -12.31
N ASP A 325 3.21 14.28 -12.49
CA ASP A 325 3.52 12.85 -12.49
C ASP A 325 3.24 12.21 -11.12
N ILE A 326 3.01 10.91 -11.11
CA ILE A 326 2.78 10.13 -9.89
C ILE A 326 4.09 9.54 -9.37
N VAL A 327 4.49 9.97 -8.18
CA VAL A 327 5.62 9.43 -7.43
C VAL A 327 5.10 8.50 -6.34
N ALA A 328 5.64 7.29 -6.25
CA ALA A 328 5.23 6.33 -5.22
C ALA A 328 6.38 5.92 -4.31
N ASP A 329 6.02 5.68 -3.02
CA ASP A 329 6.91 5.13 -2.02
C ASP A 329 6.12 4.14 -1.14
N PHE A 330 6.46 2.86 -1.26
CA PHE A 330 5.76 1.79 -0.56
C PHE A 330 6.42 1.37 0.77
N PHE A 331 7.43 2.16 1.22
CA PHE A 331 8.12 2.04 2.50
C PHE A 331 8.34 3.44 3.08
N CYS A 332 7.26 4.20 3.22
CA CYS A 332 7.36 5.65 3.37
C CYS A 332 8.03 6.13 4.66
N GLY A 333 8.03 5.34 5.73
CA GLY A 333 8.59 5.73 7.02
C GLY A 333 8.09 7.11 7.47
N GLY A 334 8.99 8.09 7.54
CA GLY A 334 8.66 9.49 7.88
C GLY A 334 8.14 10.34 6.72
N GLY A 335 7.79 9.76 5.55
CA GLY A 335 7.13 10.44 4.44
C GLY A 335 7.98 11.47 3.69
N THR A 336 9.30 11.31 3.66
CA THR A 336 10.18 12.29 2.96
C THR A 336 9.89 12.35 1.47
N THR A 337 9.67 11.20 0.84
CA THR A 337 9.38 11.11 -0.60
C THR A 337 8.08 11.85 -0.96
N SER A 338 6.99 11.60 -0.22
CA SER A 338 5.70 12.24 -0.45
C SER A 338 5.74 13.74 -0.17
N ALA A 339 6.44 14.18 0.88
CA ALA A 339 6.63 15.59 1.19
C ALA A 339 7.38 16.33 0.07
N VAL A 340 8.46 15.75 -0.44
CA VAL A 340 9.22 16.32 -1.57
C VAL A 340 8.38 16.31 -2.85
N ALA A 341 7.70 15.21 -3.15
CA ALA A 341 6.83 15.12 -4.32
C ALA A 341 5.74 16.20 -4.29
N GLN A 342 5.10 16.40 -3.15
CA GLN A 342 4.09 17.44 -2.93
C GLN A 342 4.67 18.85 -3.17
N LYS A 343 5.81 19.17 -2.54
CA LYS A 343 6.50 20.48 -2.72
C LYS A 343 6.88 20.76 -4.18
N LEU A 344 7.20 19.72 -4.93
CA LEU A 344 7.55 19.83 -6.35
C LEU A 344 6.34 19.77 -7.30
N GLY A 345 5.11 19.73 -6.80
CA GLY A 345 3.89 19.67 -7.60
C GLY A 345 3.67 18.32 -8.29
N ARG A 346 4.22 17.24 -7.75
CA ARG A 346 3.93 15.87 -8.17
C ARG A 346 2.76 15.34 -7.36
N ARG A 347 2.00 14.45 -7.96
CA ARG A 347 1.06 13.59 -7.23
C ARG A 347 1.85 12.47 -6.55
N TRP A 348 1.27 11.87 -5.52
CA TRP A 348 1.97 10.80 -4.83
C TRP A 348 1.01 9.72 -4.30
N ILE A 349 1.55 8.51 -4.20
CA ILE A 349 0.94 7.35 -3.54
C ILE A 349 1.98 6.77 -2.60
N THR A 350 1.69 6.74 -1.31
CA THR A 350 2.65 6.26 -0.32
C THR A 350 2.00 5.30 0.68
N SER A 351 2.77 4.36 1.20
CA SER A 351 2.26 3.39 2.15
C SER A 351 3.30 2.91 3.15
N ASP A 352 2.82 2.46 4.30
CA ASP A 352 3.63 1.78 5.30
C ASP A 352 2.79 0.73 6.06
N ILE A 353 3.46 -0.29 6.56
CA ILE A 353 2.86 -1.29 7.46
C ILE A 353 2.81 -0.80 8.91
N SER A 354 3.58 0.23 9.23
CA SER A 354 3.62 0.86 10.56
C SER A 354 2.56 1.95 10.66
N LYS A 355 1.63 1.82 11.60
CA LYS A 355 0.65 2.86 11.89
C LYS A 355 1.31 4.16 12.37
N ILE A 356 2.45 4.06 13.03
CA ILE A 356 3.27 5.20 13.47
C ILE A 356 3.83 5.95 12.27
N ALA A 357 4.40 5.23 11.30
CA ALA A 357 4.91 5.83 10.07
C ALA A 357 3.80 6.61 9.32
N VAL A 358 2.63 6.01 9.17
CA VAL A 358 1.47 6.64 8.53
C VAL A 358 1.03 7.90 9.28
N SER A 359 0.96 7.85 10.62
CA SER A 359 0.59 9.02 11.45
C SER A 359 1.62 10.15 11.32
N VAL A 360 2.91 9.84 11.44
CA VAL A 360 4.01 10.82 11.32
C VAL A 360 4.05 11.43 9.92
N THR A 361 3.86 10.61 8.88
CA THR A 361 3.78 11.07 7.49
C THR A 361 2.59 12.01 7.28
N ARG A 362 1.41 11.66 7.80
CA ARG A 362 0.22 12.51 7.76
C ARG A 362 0.49 13.88 8.36
N ASP A 363 1.02 13.91 9.56
CA ASP A 363 1.27 15.16 10.28
C ASP A 363 2.35 16.02 9.59
N ARG A 364 3.37 15.40 9.02
CA ARG A 364 4.38 16.08 8.20
C ARG A 364 3.75 16.77 6.99
N LEU A 365 2.95 16.03 6.23
CA LEU A 365 2.30 16.55 5.02
C LEU A 365 1.34 17.69 5.32
N LEU A 366 0.63 17.63 6.44
CA LEU A 366 -0.21 18.74 6.91
C LEU A 366 0.60 19.98 7.27
N ARG A 367 1.64 19.81 8.06
CA ARG A 367 2.52 20.93 8.46
C ARG A 367 3.22 21.59 7.28
N ASP A 368 3.57 20.79 6.25
CA ASP A 368 4.19 21.33 5.03
C ASP A 368 3.20 22.19 4.21
N VAL A 369 1.88 22.02 4.39
CA VAL A 369 0.84 22.82 3.70
C VAL A 369 0.34 23.98 4.54
N VAL A 370 0.10 23.75 5.84
CA VAL A 370 -0.58 24.72 6.72
C VAL A 370 0.40 25.53 7.58
N GLY A 371 1.69 25.11 7.63
CA GLY A 371 2.69 25.75 8.50
C GLY A 371 2.68 25.21 9.93
N LYS A 372 3.73 25.58 10.69
CA LYS A 372 3.91 25.10 12.06
C LYS A 372 2.89 25.70 13.05
N ASN A 373 2.35 26.87 12.73
CA ASN A 373 1.44 27.64 13.59
C ASN A 373 0.01 27.69 13.06
N GLY A 374 -0.33 26.92 12.02
CA GLY A 374 -1.64 27.01 11.37
C GLY A 374 -1.78 28.12 10.33
N ASP A 375 -0.74 28.93 10.16
CA ASP A 375 -0.68 29.97 9.12
C ASP A 375 -0.45 29.30 7.76
N GLU A 376 -1.18 29.73 6.72
CA GLU A 376 -0.96 29.23 5.36
C GLU A 376 0.48 29.51 4.92
N VAL A 377 1.26 28.45 4.71
CA VAL A 377 2.59 28.58 4.12
C VAL A 377 2.42 29.06 2.70
N GLN A 378 3.05 30.18 2.34
CA GLN A 378 3.06 30.69 0.99
C GLN A 378 3.62 29.59 0.05
N GLN A 379 2.71 28.89 -0.64
CA GLN A 379 3.06 27.73 -1.43
C GLN A 379 3.50 28.15 -2.83
N THR A 380 4.59 27.59 -3.28
CA THR A 380 5.00 27.59 -4.70
C THR A 380 4.05 26.79 -5.59
N ILE A 381 3.05 26.12 -5.00
CA ILE A 381 2.09 25.26 -5.68
C ILE A 381 0.73 25.93 -5.64
N GLU A 382 0.23 26.35 -6.81
CA GLU A 382 -1.08 26.99 -6.93
C GLU A 382 -2.25 26.12 -6.48
N LYS A 383 -2.12 24.79 -6.57
CA LYS A 383 -3.18 23.83 -6.21
C LYS A 383 -2.59 22.57 -5.60
N VAL A 384 -2.95 22.28 -4.36
CA VAL A 384 -2.58 21.04 -3.65
C VAL A 384 -3.74 20.06 -3.72
N PRO A 385 -3.54 18.84 -4.24
CA PRO A 385 -4.57 17.81 -4.19
C PRO A 385 -4.93 17.42 -2.75
N ASP A 386 -6.17 17.06 -2.51
CA ASP A 386 -6.63 16.47 -1.25
C ASP A 386 -5.76 15.27 -0.88
N ILE A 387 -5.69 14.94 0.41
CA ILE A 387 -5.03 13.72 0.90
C ILE A 387 -6.11 12.74 1.36
N GLU A 388 -6.08 11.54 0.80
CA GLU A 388 -6.92 10.42 1.23
C GLU A 388 -6.09 9.44 2.03
N ILE A 389 -6.48 9.21 3.29
CA ILE A 389 -5.85 8.23 4.17
C ILE A 389 -6.74 6.99 4.20
N SER A 390 -6.16 5.87 3.80
CA SER A 390 -6.88 4.60 3.67
C SER A 390 -6.20 3.49 4.46
N HIS A 391 -7.00 2.57 4.98
CA HIS A 391 -6.53 1.34 5.58
C HIS A 391 -6.81 0.14 4.65
N TRP A 392 -5.87 -0.78 4.58
CA TRP A 392 -6.01 -2.05 3.90
C TRP A 392 -5.80 -3.20 4.90
N GLY A 393 -6.79 -4.10 4.98
CA GLY A 393 -6.75 -5.26 5.87
C GLY A 393 -7.12 -4.96 7.32
N VAL A 394 -6.95 -3.74 7.82
CA VAL A 394 -7.31 -3.33 9.18
C VAL A 394 -8.41 -2.28 9.11
N TYR A 395 -9.62 -2.63 9.54
CA TYR A 395 -10.82 -1.81 9.34
C TYR A 395 -11.39 -1.28 10.63
N GLU A 396 -11.68 0.02 10.66
CA GLU A 396 -12.32 0.70 11.80
C GLU A 396 -13.83 0.46 11.79
N ILE A 397 -14.34 -0.27 12.78
CA ILE A 397 -15.76 -0.62 12.91
C ILE A 397 -16.66 0.61 12.89
N PRO A 398 -16.40 1.69 13.67
CA PRO A 398 -17.29 2.85 13.67
C PRO A 398 -17.45 3.53 12.31
N LYS A 399 -16.42 3.44 11.46
CA LYS A 399 -16.50 3.99 10.09
C LYS A 399 -17.30 3.09 9.18
N LEU A 400 -17.23 1.75 9.36
CA LEU A 400 -18.08 0.80 8.64
C LEU A 400 -19.56 0.99 9.00
N VAL A 401 -19.86 1.15 10.29
CA VAL A 401 -21.22 1.37 10.79
C VAL A 401 -21.85 2.66 10.24
N LYS A 402 -21.04 3.71 10.03
CA LYS A 402 -21.48 5.00 9.47
C LYS A 402 -21.60 5.02 7.94
N MET A 403 -21.20 3.95 7.24
CA MET A 403 -21.35 3.87 5.80
C MET A 403 -22.82 3.83 5.38
N LYS A 404 -23.13 4.38 4.19
CA LYS A 404 -24.41 4.13 3.54
C LYS A 404 -24.57 2.63 3.30
N GLU A 405 -25.79 2.12 3.42
CA GLU A 405 -26.07 0.69 3.39
C GLU A 405 -25.52 -0.01 2.15
N ASP A 406 -25.72 0.57 0.96
CA ASP A 406 -25.20 -0.01 -0.28
C ASP A 406 -23.65 -0.02 -0.32
N THR A 407 -23.03 1.04 0.20
CA THR A 407 -21.56 1.13 0.29
C THR A 407 -21.01 0.07 1.24
N PHE A 408 -21.67 -0.12 2.39
CA PHE A 408 -21.30 -1.18 3.34
C PHE A 408 -21.47 -2.57 2.73
N LYS A 409 -22.60 -2.85 2.06
CA LYS A 409 -22.83 -4.14 1.39
C LYS A 409 -21.75 -4.44 0.36
N ASN A 410 -21.44 -3.47 -0.48
CA ASN A 410 -20.37 -3.59 -1.48
C ASN A 410 -19.01 -3.84 -0.84
N PHE A 411 -18.71 -3.14 0.26
CA PHE A 411 -17.49 -3.32 1.02
C PHE A 411 -17.38 -4.74 1.58
N ILE A 412 -18.41 -5.24 2.25
CA ILE A 412 -18.40 -6.58 2.87
C ILE A 412 -18.35 -7.69 1.80
N VAL A 413 -19.08 -7.56 0.69
CA VAL A 413 -18.97 -8.51 -0.43
C VAL A 413 -17.53 -8.57 -0.94
N SER A 414 -16.89 -7.42 -1.11
CA SER A 414 -15.50 -7.34 -1.56
C SER A 414 -14.54 -7.91 -0.51
N ALA A 415 -14.74 -7.57 0.78
CA ALA A 415 -13.94 -8.10 1.89
C ALA A 415 -14.06 -9.62 2.04
N TYR A 416 -15.22 -10.18 1.70
CA TYR A 416 -15.45 -11.63 1.68
C TYR A 416 -14.91 -12.31 0.39
N ASN A 417 -14.25 -11.54 -0.47
CA ASN A 417 -13.75 -11.97 -1.79
C ASN A 417 -14.87 -12.48 -2.68
N GLY A 418 -16.01 -11.78 -2.66
CA GLY A 418 -17.17 -12.02 -3.50
C GLY A 418 -17.21 -11.04 -4.69
N ARG A 419 -18.01 -11.38 -5.68
CA ARG A 419 -18.35 -10.52 -6.83
C ARG A 419 -19.71 -9.87 -6.55
N LEU A 420 -19.82 -8.57 -6.80
CA LEU A 420 -21.08 -7.82 -6.62
C LEU A 420 -22.17 -8.31 -7.58
N SER A 421 -23.43 -8.28 -7.11
CA SER A 421 -24.60 -8.51 -7.95
C SER A 421 -24.97 -7.21 -8.68
N SER A 422 -25.28 -7.33 -9.98
CA SER A 422 -25.85 -6.22 -10.76
C SER A 422 -27.36 -6.06 -10.58
N ILE A 423 -28.02 -7.03 -9.94
CA ILE A 423 -29.47 -7.11 -9.81
C ILE A 423 -29.87 -6.61 -8.41
N LYS A 424 -30.81 -5.69 -8.33
CA LYS A 424 -31.43 -5.27 -7.07
C LYS A 424 -32.22 -6.41 -6.44
N GLY A 425 -32.08 -6.65 -5.15
CA GLY A 425 -32.77 -7.70 -4.40
C GLY A 425 -31.99 -8.06 -3.13
N LEU A 426 -32.33 -9.21 -2.54
CA LEU A 426 -31.65 -9.71 -1.34
C LEU A 426 -30.31 -10.40 -1.65
N ILE A 427 -30.00 -10.66 -2.92
CA ILE A 427 -28.71 -11.21 -3.34
C ILE A 427 -27.78 -10.03 -3.68
N HIS A 428 -26.91 -9.68 -2.73
CA HIS A 428 -25.97 -8.55 -2.85
C HIS A 428 -24.71 -8.90 -3.64
N GLY A 429 -24.42 -10.20 -3.77
CA GLY A 429 -23.24 -10.67 -4.50
C GLY A 429 -23.17 -12.18 -4.58
N TYR A 430 -22.08 -12.68 -5.13
CA TYR A 430 -21.78 -14.10 -5.26
C TYR A 430 -20.33 -14.39 -4.87
N LYS A 431 -20.10 -15.49 -4.16
CA LYS A 431 -18.77 -16.05 -3.99
C LYS A 431 -18.71 -17.39 -4.72
N GLN A 432 -17.88 -17.46 -5.76
CA GLN A 432 -17.97 -18.54 -6.74
C GLN A 432 -19.39 -18.58 -7.34
N SER A 433 -20.20 -19.56 -7.07
CA SER A 433 -21.61 -19.60 -7.49
C SER A 433 -22.59 -19.43 -6.33
N VAL A 434 -22.12 -19.20 -5.10
CA VAL A 434 -22.95 -19.11 -3.91
C VAL A 434 -23.47 -17.69 -3.72
N PRO A 435 -24.80 -17.46 -3.70
CA PRO A 435 -25.40 -16.17 -3.41
C PRO A 435 -25.04 -15.66 -2.01
N LEU A 436 -24.77 -14.34 -1.91
CA LEU A 436 -24.44 -13.64 -0.67
C LEU A 436 -25.54 -12.63 -0.30
N PHE A 437 -25.95 -12.67 0.96
CA PHE A 437 -26.72 -11.63 1.59
C PHE A 437 -25.85 -10.91 2.62
N ILE A 438 -25.88 -9.59 2.65
CA ILE A 438 -25.17 -8.77 3.64
C ILE A 438 -26.20 -8.07 4.52
N GLY A 439 -26.02 -8.20 5.84
CA GLY A 439 -26.89 -7.55 6.83
C GLY A 439 -26.67 -6.03 6.90
N HIS A 440 -27.34 -5.42 7.85
CA HIS A 440 -27.29 -3.96 8.08
C HIS A 440 -25.91 -3.51 8.59
N PRO A 441 -25.42 -2.29 8.23
CA PRO A 441 -24.16 -1.76 8.74
C PRO A 441 -24.13 -1.58 10.26
N SER A 442 -25.26 -1.29 10.92
CA SER A 442 -25.31 -1.17 12.39
C SER A 442 -25.26 -2.55 13.07
N GLN A 443 -24.43 -2.65 14.09
CA GLN A 443 -24.34 -3.85 14.94
C GLN A 443 -25.62 -4.11 15.76
N GLU A 444 -26.43 -3.06 16.01
CA GLU A 444 -27.69 -3.13 16.76
C GLU A 444 -28.85 -3.70 15.95
N LYS A 445 -28.67 -3.92 14.65
CA LYS A 445 -29.68 -4.48 13.76
C LYS A 445 -29.25 -5.88 13.27
N PRO A 446 -29.41 -6.91 14.11
CA PRO A 446 -29.07 -8.29 13.73
C PRO A 446 -30.01 -8.81 12.65
N VAL A 447 -29.53 -9.73 11.84
CA VAL A 447 -30.35 -10.43 10.85
C VAL A 447 -31.43 -11.26 11.56
N THR A 448 -32.66 -11.15 11.08
CA THR A 448 -33.85 -11.77 11.64
C THR A 448 -34.24 -13.06 10.92
N GLU A 449 -35.11 -13.85 11.55
CA GLU A 449 -35.70 -15.05 10.95
C GLU A 449 -36.38 -14.75 9.60
N LYS A 450 -37.15 -13.64 9.52
CA LYS A 450 -37.85 -13.21 8.31
C LYS A 450 -36.88 -12.98 7.14
N GLU A 451 -35.72 -12.41 7.40
CA GLU A 451 -34.70 -12.18 6.37
C GLU A 451 -34.08 -13.49 5.90
N VAL A 452 -33.82 -14.44 6.80
CA VAL A 452 -33.32 -15.78 6.43
C VAL A 452 -34.30 -16.48 5.50
N ILE A 453 -35.58 -16.50 5.86
CA ILE A 453 -36.64 -17.13 5.05
C ILE A 453 -36.79 -16.40 3.70
N SER A 454 -36.77 -15.07 3.71
CA SER A 454 -36.91 -14.27 2.49
C SER A 454 -35.73 -14.50 1.52
N PHE A 455 -34.52 -14.57 2.03
CA PHE A 455 -33.32 -14.85 1.24
C PHE A 455 -33.37 -16.28 0.69
N ALA A 456 -33.76 -17.28 1.48
CA ALA A 456 -33.94 -18.65 1.01
C ALA A 456 -34.96 -18.72 -0.13
N LYS A 457 -36.13 -18.05 -0.01
CA LYS A 457 -37.14 -17.96 -1.07
C LYS A 457 -36.60 -17.31 -2.36
N GLU A 458 -35.77 -16.29 -2.26
CA GLU A 458 -35.16 -15.66 -3.43
C GLU A 458 -34.15 -16.57 -4.13
N ILE A 459 -33.38 -17.34 -3.38
CA ILE A 459 -32.45 -18.34 -3.93
C ILE A 459 -33.21 -19.41 -4.70
N VAL A 460 -34.31 -19.94 -4.15
CA VAL A 460 -35.14 -20.96 -4.81
C VAL A 460 -35.69 -20.46 -6.15
N LYS A 461 -36.08 -19.19 -6.25
CA LYS A 461 -36.57 -18.61 -7.52
C LYS A 461 -35.49 -18.60 -8.61
N LYS A 462 -34.22 -18.61 -8.24
CA LYS A 462 -33.09 -18.64 -9.17
C LYS A 462 -32.66 -20.09 -9.40
N ARG A 463 -33.02 -20.65 -10.56
CA ARG A 463 -32.70 -22.04 -10.92
C ARG A 463 -31.20 -22.33 -10.79
N GLY A 464 -30.86 -23.42 -10.12
CA GLY A 464 -29.49 -23.94 -10.00
C GLY A 464 -28.73 -23.53 -8.72
N HIS A 465 -29.36 -22.83 -7.78
CA HIS A 465 -28.79 -22.54 -6.49
C HIS A 465 -29.53 -23.28 -5.38
N HIS A 466 -28.78 -24.05 -4.57
CA HIS A 466 -29.29 -24.80 -3.42
C HIS A 466 -28.64 -24.41 -2.10
N GLN A 467 -27.85 -23.35 -2.11
CA GLN A 467 -27.18 -22.84 -0.92
C GLN A 467 -26.98 -21.33 -1.02
N GLY A 468 -26.90 -20.67 0.13
CA GLY A 468 -26.62 -19.25 0.25
C GLY A 468 -25.84 -18.95 1.52
N THR A 469 -25.14 -17.82 1.52
CA THR A 469 -24.40 -17.33 2.70
C THR A 469 -24.93 -15.98 3.10
N MET A 470 -25.29 -15.83 4.38
CA MET A 470 -25.67 -14.56 4.99
C MET A 470 -24.52 -14.07 5.87
N ILE A 471 -24.10 -12.84 5.68
CA ILE A 471 -22.98 -12.21 6.37
C ILE A 471 -23.49 -10.98 7.11
N SER A 472 -23.28 -10.93 8.42
CA SER A 472 -23.73 -9.82 9.27
C SER A 472 -22.87 -9.71 10.51
N TRP A 473 -22.99 -8.62 11.26
CA TRP A 473 -22.40 -8.50 12.59
C TRP A 473 -22.98 -9.50 13.57
N ALA A 474 -24.31 -9.67 13.55
CA ALA A 474 -25.02 -10.54 14.46
C ALA A 474 -26.27 -11.15 13.80
N PHE A 475 -26.75 -12.24 14.40
CA PHE A 475 -27.94 -12.99 14.00
C PHE A 475 -28.83 -13.22 15.24
N THR A 476 -30.13 -13.02 15.09
CA THR A 476 -31.08 -13.33 16.17
C THR A 476 -31.16 -14.85 16.42
N PRO A 477 -31.58 -15.29 17.61
CA PRO A 477 -31.82 -16.73 17.86
C PRO A 477 -32.81 -17.35 16.85
N GLY A 478 -33.85 -16.60 16.46
CA GLY A 478 -34.81 -17.02 15.42
C GLY A 478 -34.14 -17.25 14.05
N ALA A 479 -33.20 -16.35 13.65
CA ALA A 479 -32.44 -16.51 12.41
C ALA A 479 -31.56 -17.77 12.45
N GLN A 480 -30.90 -18.04 13.58
CA GLN A 480 -30.09 -19.25 13.76
C GLN A 480 -30.95 -20.53 13.67
N LYS A 481 -32.11 -20.51 14.33
CA LYS A 481 -33.08 -21.62 14.30
C LYS A 481 -33.59 -21.85 12.87
N ALA A 482 -34.02 -20.82 12.17
CA ALA A 482 -34.48 -20.93 10.78
C ALA A 482 -33.41 -21.48 9.85
N ALA A 483 -32.17 -21.03 9.94
CA ALA A 483 -31.06 -21.56 9.13
C ALA A 483 -30.76 -23.03 9.44
N GLN A 484 -30.91 -23.44 10.71
CA GLN A 484 -30.74 -24.83 11.15
C GLN A 484 -31.87 -25.72 10.64
N GLU A 485 -33.13 -25.28 10.70
CA GLU A 485 -34.29 -25.98 10.17
C GLU A 485 -34.18 -26.18 8.66
N LEU A 486 -33.83 -25.12 7.91
CA LEU A 486 -33.57 -25.21 6.47
C LEU A 486 -32.45 -26.22 6.14
N LYS A 487 -31.39 -26.28 6.95
CA LYS A 487 -30.31 -27.26 6.79
C LYS A 487 -30.79 -28.70 7.02
N MET A 488 -31.65 -28.91 8.01
CA MET A 488 -32.24 -30.22 8.30
C MET A 488 -33.17 -30.67 7.19
N GLN A 489 -34.02 -29.77 6.68
CA GLN A 489 -34.92 -30.04 5.58
C GLN A 489 -34.18 -30.32 4.27
N HIS A 490 -33.07 -29.64 4.01
CA HIS A 490 -32.19 -29.89 2.88
C HIS A 490 -31.59 -31.31 2.87
N ALA A 491 -31.35 -31.88 4.05
CA ALA A 491 -30.84 -33.24 4.20
C ALA A 491 -31.89 -34.31 3.85
N LEU A 492 -33.19 -33.93 3.84
CA LEU A 492 -34.32 -34.83 3.63
C LEU A 492 -35.02 -34.64 2.29
N ALA A 493 -34.82 -33.54 1.57
CA ALA A 493 -35.52 -33.21 0.34
C ALA A 493 -34.67 -32.44 -0.68
N ILE A 494 -34.86 -32.72 -1.97
CA ILE A 494 -34.02 -32.24 -3.09
C ILE A 494 -34.17 -30.72 -3.37
N ASP A 495 -35.21 -30.06 -2.85
CA ASP A 495 -35.60 -28.68 -3.22
C ASP A 495 -35.35 -27.61 -2.17
N PHE A 496 -34.66 -27.91 -1.07
CA PHE A 496 -34.41 -26.96 0.02
C PHE A 496 -33.04 -26.30 -0.07
N VAL A 497 -32.99 -25.02 0.39
CA VAL A 497 -31.78 -24.20 0.36
C VAL A 497 -31.07 -24.26 1.70
N LYS A 498 -29.80 -24.62 1.68
CA LYS A 498 -28.94 -24.50 2.85
C LYS A 498 -28.46 -23.08 3.04
N ILE A 499 -28.82 -22.43 4.15
CA ILE A 499 -28.32 -21.11 4.52
C ILE A 499 -27.19 -21.23 5.54
N GLN A 500 -26.05 -20.61 5.23
CA GLN A 500 -24.91 -20.48 6.11
C GLN A 500 -24.87 -19.09 6.70
N LEU A 501 -24.82 -18.99 8.03
CA LEU A 501 -24.70 -17.71 8.75
C LEU A 501 -23.24 -17.47 9.10
N VAL A 502 -22.68 -16.33 8.71
CA VAL A 502 -21.26 -15.98 8.89
C VAL A 502 -21.16 -14.62 9.57
N PRO A 503 -20.85 -14.57 10.88
CA PRO A 503 -20.56 -13.30 11.54
C PRO A 503 -19.30 -12.64 10.97
N ILE A 504 -19.33 -11.31 10.77
CA ILE A 504 -18.24 -10.56 10.10
C ILE A 504 -16.88 -10.72 10.80
N GLU A 505 -16.85 -10.79 12.13
CA GLU A 505 -15.60 -10.94 12.89
C GLU A 505 -15.20 -12.40 13.15
N SER A 506 -16.00 -13.34 12.67
CA SER A 506 -15.79 -14.75 12.96
C SER A 506 -14.54 -15.32 12.27
N LYS A 507 -13.98 -16.36 12.87
CA LYS A 507 -12.93 -17.16 12.24
C LYS A 507 -13.35 -17.66 10.85
N GLN A 508 -14.62 -18.04 10.70
CA GLN A 508 -15.20 -18.47 9.45
C GLN A 508 -15.15 -17.39 8.35
N PHE A 509 -15.46 -16.13 8.70
CA PHE A 509 -15.32 -15.01 7.75
C PHE A 509 -13.87 -14.83 7.30
N LYS A 510 -12.92 -14.90 8.22
CA LYS A 510 -11.47 -14.77 7.94
C LYS A 510 -10.93 -15.95 7.12
N GLU A 511 -11.35 -17.17 7.43
CA GLU A 511 -10.93 -18.38 6.68
C GLU A 511 -11.36 -18.37 5.22
N HIS A 512 -12.50 -17.78 4.90
CA HIS A 512 -12.94 -17.64 3.51
C HIS A 512 -12.07 -16.69 2.67
N ILE A 513 -11.32 -15.79 3.31
CA ILE A 513 -10.43 -14.85 2.61
C ILE A 513 -9.08 -15.51 2.32
N THR A 514 -8.63 -16.38 3.20
CA THR A 514 -7.27 -16.90 3.21
C THR A 514 -7.20 -18.43 3.11
N SER A 515 -8.16 -19.07 2.52
CA SER A 515 -8.59 -20.48 2.56
C SER A 515 -7.53 -21.60 2.71
N LYS A 516 -6.21 -21.31 2.65
CA LYS A 516 -5.15 -22.33 2.77
C LYS A 516 -3.91 -21.90 3.57
N HIS A 517 -3.81 -20.63 3.98
CA HIS A 517 -2.60 -20.11 4.64
C HIS A 517 -2.94 -19.43 5.96
N SER A 518 -2.66 -20.10 7.08
CA SER A 518 -2.96 -19.62 8.44
C SER A 518 -2.29 -18.29 8.78
N GLU A 519 -1.12 -18.05 8.24
CA GLU A 519 -0.30 -16.84 8.40
C GLU A 519 -0.97 -15.55 7.87
N TYR A 520 -1.89 -15.67 6.89
CA TYR A 520 -2.62 -14.52 6.34
C TYR A 520 -3.94 -14.22 7.04
N ARG A 521 -4.37 -15.03 8.02
CA ARG A 521 -5.59 -14.78 8.81
C ARG A 521 -5.51 -13.48 9.58
N ASP A 522 -4.31 -13.08 9.98
CA ASP A 522 -4.06 -11.86 10.74
C ASP A 522 -4.00 -10.59 9.89
N LEU A 523 -4.02 -10.72 8.55
CA LEU A 523 -4.11 -9.57 7.64
C LEU A 523 -5.46 -8.87 7.71
N LEU A 524 -6.53 -9.58 8.09
CA LEU A 524 -7.86 -8.99 8.24
C LEU A 524 -8.19 -8.81 9.71
N LYS A 525 -8.31 -7.54 10.12
CA LYS A 525 -8.70 -7.16 11.48
C LYS A 525 -9.80 -6.10 11.42
N PHE A 526 -10.79 -6.26 12.28
CA PHE A 526 -11.76 -5.22 12.59
C PHE A 526 -11.38 -4.63 13.94
N ILE A 527 -11.25 -3.30 14.01
CA ILE A 527 -10.77 -2.63 15.21
C ILE A 527 -11.74 -1.56 15.69
N LEU A 528 -11.77 -1.39 17.00
CA LEU A 528 -12.41 -0.26 17.66
C LEU A 528 -11.35 0.80 17.97
N PRO A 529 -11.66 2.10 17.85
CA PRO A 529 -10.78 3.14 18.34
C PRO A 529 -10.63 3.02 19.86
N PRO A 530 -9.52 3.51 20.43
CA PRO A 530 -9.36 3.53 21.87
C PRO A 530 -10.43 4.42 22.52
N GLN A 531 -10.85 4.06 23.72
CA GLN A 531 -11.63 4.96 24.56
C GLN A 531 -10.67 5.93 25.23
N VAL A 532 -10.66 7.17 24.75
CA VAL A 532 -9.81 8.21 25.29
C VAL A 532 -10.51 8.88 26.46
N ARG A 533 -9.82 8.96 27.61
CA ARG A 533 -10.23 9.69 28.79
C ARG A 533 -9.17 10.70 29.12
N ILE A 534 -9.56 11.98 29.22
CA ILE A 534 -8.65 13.08 29.49
C ILE A 534 -9.07 13.70 30.80
N SER A 535 -8.17 13.79 31.74
CA SER A 535 -8.27 14.64 32.91
C SER A 535 -7.21 15.74 32.86
N HIS A 536 -7.47 16.87 33.51
CA HIS A 536 -6.51 17.96 33.57
C HIS A 536 -6.44 18.55 34.97
N LYS A 537 -5.27 19.03 35.33
CA LYS A 537 -5.03 19.72 36.60
C LYS A 537 -4.32 21.03 36.31
N LYS A 538 -4.85 22.12 36.85
CA LYS A 538 -4.18 23.43 36.82
C LYS A 538 -3.02 23.39 37.83
N ILE A 539 -1.79 23.62 37.38
CA ILE A 539 -0.60 23.67 38.24
C ILE A 539 -0.27 25.14 38.62
N GLN A 540 -0.41 26.04 37.67
CA GLN A 540 -0.18 27.51 37.83
C GLN A 540 -1.14 28.26 36.91
N ASP A 541 -1.22 29.58 36.98
CA ASP A 541 -2.19 30.35 36.21
C ASP A 541 -2.19 30.12 34.70
N THR A 542 -1.04 29.76 34.13
CA THR A 542 -0.88 29.49 32.70
C THR A 542 -0.39 28.07 32.41
N LYS A 543 -0.29 27.20 33.45
CA LYS A 543 0.26 25.85 33.29
C LYS A 543 -0.76 24.78 33.72
N TYR A 544 -1.03 23.87 32.83
CA TYR A 544 -1.92 22.72 33.02
C TYR A 544 -1.15 21.42 32.79
N GLU A 545 -1.52 20.40 33.57
CA GLU A 545 -1.11 19.03 33.38
C GLU A 545 -2.31 18.24 32.82
N PHE A 546 -2.11 17.51 31.75
CA PHE A 546 -3.13 16.65 31.14
C PHE A 546 -2.74 15.19 31.37
N ASP A 547 -3.70 14.40 31.83
CA ASP A 547 -3.53 12.97 32.07
C ASP A 547 -4.50 12.17 31.20
N VAL A 548 -3.96 11.15 30.53
CA VAL A 548 -4.69 10.21 29.67
C VAL A 548 -4.53 8.75 30.13
N SER A 549 -4.00 8.55 31.34
CA SER A 549 -3.68 7.23 31.91
C SER A 549 -4.89 6.29 32.03
N GLU A 550 -6.10 6.84 32.11
CA GLU A 550 -7.35 6.07 32.10
C GLU A 550 -7.86 5.68 30.72
N SER A 551 -7.16 6.12 29.67
CA SER A 551 -7.50 5.72 28.30
C SER A 551 -7.16 4.25 28.08
N VAL A 552 -8.07 3.54 27.40
CA VAL A 552 -7.94 2.08 27.20
C VAL A 552 -8.14 1.71 25.74
N SER A 553 -7.40 0.69 25.29
CA SER A 553 -7.68 0.06 24.00
C SER A 553 -8.90 -0.86 24.12
N LEU A 554 -9.85 -0.73 23.23
CA LEU A 554 -11.04 -1.60 23.16
C LEU A 554 -10.76 -2.91 22.39
N ASN A 555 -9.57 -3.06 21.83
CA ASN A 555 -9.18 -4.27 21.11
C ASN A 555 -8.42 -5.21 22.01
N SER A 556 -8.72 -6.52 21.94
CA SER A 556 -8.04 -7.55 22.73
C SER A 556 -6.52 -7.52 22.49
N GLY A 557 -5.74 -7.37 23.57
CA GLY A 557 -4.28 -7.25 23.49
C GLY A 557 -3.77 -5.93 22.88
N GLY A 558 -4.66 -5.00 22.56
CA GLY A 558 -4.30 -3.68 22.04
C GLY A 558 -3.72 -2.78 23.14
N LYS A 559 -2.70 -1.98 22.77
CA LYS A 559 -2.11 -0.95 23.64
C LYS A 559 -2.20 0.40 22.97
N ILE A 560 -2.37 1.46 23.77
CA ILE A 560 -2.22 2.83 23.29
C ILE A 560 -0.72 3.12 23.25
N ILE A 561 -0.19 3.43 22.09
CA ILE A 561 1.26 3.60 21.86
C ILE A 561 1.65 5.05 21.65
N ASN A 562 0.70 5.92 21.39
CA ASN A 562 0.94 7.35 21.17
C ASN A 562 -0.34 8.15 21.39
N VAL A 563 -0.20 9.39 21.89
CA VAL A 563 -1.26 10.40 21.96
C VAL A 563 -0.73 11.68 21.33
N GLN A 564 -1.52 12.26 20.45
CA GLN A 564 -1.23 13.53 19.80
C GLN A 564 -2.20 14.59 20.28
N TRP A 565 -1.70 15.81 20.47
CA TRP A 565 -2.46 16.95 20.95
C TRP A 565 -2.50 18.03 19.88
N ASP A 566 -3.66 18.63 19.71
CA ASP A 566 -3.83 19.85 18.92
C ASP A 566 -4.46 20.93 19.79
N PHE A 567 -3.64 21.85 20.28
CA PHE A 567 -4.10 22.95 21.13
C PHE A 567 -4.69 24.13 20.33
N SER A 568 -4.62 24.07 19.01
CA SER A 568 -5.17 25.07 18.09
C SER A 568 -6.34 24.53 17.26
N TYR A 569 -6.90 23.37 17.66
CA TYR A 569 -7.97 22.73 16.90
C TYR A 569 -9.22 23.59 16.78
N ASN A 570 -9.59 23.93 15.56
CA ASN A 570 -10.73 24.80 15.22
C ASN A 570 -12.01 24.02 14.83
N GLY A 571 -12.01 22.70 14.98
CA GLY A 571 -13.12 21.85 14.57
C GLY A 571 -13.02 21.28 13.15
N GLU A 572 -12.08 21.75 12.32
CA GLU A 572 -11.95 21.36 10.92
C GLU A 572 -10.78 20.41 10.68
N ARG A 573 -9.58 20.78 11.12
CA ARG A 573 -8.34 20.03 10.86
C ARG A 573 -7.57 19.82 12.13
N PHE A 574 -7.24 18.57 12.44
CA PHE A 574 -6.37 18.21 13.53
C PHE A 574 -4.90 18.31 13.07
N ILE A 575 -4.11 19.15 13.72
CA ILE A 575 -2.67 19.33 13.48
C ILE A 575 -1.94 19.12 14.80
N SER A 576 -1.14 18.05 14.90
CA SER A 576 -0.40 17.76 16.11
C SER A 576 0.53 18.91 16.49
N THR A 577 0.37 19.47 17.68
CA THR A 577 1.23 20.52 18.20
C THR A 577 2.64 19.94 18.49
N PRO A 578 3.72 20.48 17.87
CA PRO A 578 5.07 19.96 18.07
C PRO A 578 5.49 20.00 19.54
N GLY A 579 6.15 18.94 20.00
CA GLY A 579 6.67 18.85 21.38
C GLY A 579 5.67 18.28 22.40
N TYR A 580 4.39 18.07 22.02
CA TYR A 580 3.36 17.54 22.92
C TYR A 580 2.74 16.23 22.42
N ALA A 581 3.41 15.55 21.51
CA ALA A 581 2.87 14.35 20.84
C ALA A 581 3.22 13.03 21.55
N PHE A 582 3.74 13.05 22.79
CA PHE A 582 4.41 11.88 23.34
C PHE A 582 3.82 11.45 24.67
N LEU A 583 3.60 10.14 24.79
CA LEU A 583 3.23 9.49 26.04
C LEU A 583 4.46 9.06 26.81
N LYS A 584 4.54 9.46 28.05
CA LYS A 584 5.40 8.83 29.02
C LYS A 584 4.70 7.59 29.56
N MET A 585 5.32 6.43 29.39
CA MET A 585 4.78 5.17 29.95
C MET A 585 5.42 4.97 31.32
N LYS A 586 4.62 5.03 32.37
CA LYS A 586 5.03 4.67 33.73
C LYS A 586 4.20 3.47 34.18
N ASN A 587 4.86 2.35 34.47
CA ASN A 587 4.22 1.09 34.88
C ASN A 587 3.13 0.63 33.90
N ASP A 588 3.44 0.60 32.59
CA ASP A 588 2.52 0.23 31.49
C ASP A 588 1.26 1.14 31.36
N LYS A 589 1.22 2.27 32.05
CA LYS A 589 0.18 3.29 31.91
C LYS A 589 0.74 4.54 31.24
N PRO A 590 -0.01 5.12 30.30
CA PRO A 590 0.41 6.33 29.64
C PRO A 590 0.34 7.54 30.61
N THR A 591 1.44 8.26 30.75
CA THR A 591 1.53 9.55 31.45
C THR A 591 2.23 10.56 30.55
N LEU A 592 1.77 11.81 30.56
CA LEU A 592 2.43 12.94 29.89
C LEU A 592 3.55 13.51 30.74
#